data_eb660daeedfe4d60c5f08d776335ec55
#
_entry.id   eb660daeedfe4d60c5f08d776335ec55
#
_cell.length_a   1.000
_cell.length_b   1.000
_cell.length_c   1.000
_cell.angle_alpha   90.00
_cell.angle_beta   90.00
_cell.angle_gamma   90.00
#
_symmetry.space_group_name_H-M   'P 1'
#
loop_
_entity.id
_entity.type
_entity.pdbx_description
1 polymer ?
#
loop_
_entity_poly.entity_id
_entity_poly.type
_entity_poly.pdbx_seq_one_letter_code
_entity_poly.pdbx_strand_id
1 'polypeptide(L)'
;MNMNTDNRVSPQAPEIEEAILGACLIEQEAMPLVADTPHPEMFYSMRHQVIYAALLAMYQAGMKIDILTVKEELAHRGKLEEAGGAFGITRLSSIVATSAHIEYHMQIVHEKYLRREMILGLNKLLACSLDETMDIADTLIDAHNLLDRLEGEFGHNDHMRDMDALMTDTMEEAEQRIAKSVNGITGIPTGLTDLNRMTSGLQNGELIAIAARPSVGKTAFALHLARQAAMQKHAVAVYSLEMQGERLADRWLLSASDINPYRWRTGIPNPHEVAEAHTTAAELARLPIHVDDSTSISMDHVRSSARLLKSKSACDLIIIDYLQLCDMNTGQKNRNREQEVAQATRKAKLLAKELNVPVVLLCQLNRESEGRPGGRPELFHLRESGAIEQDADVVMLLYRPALARLTTDRESGYPTEGLGVVIVAKQRNGETGNAYFSHNPSLTKITDYTPPLEVLLKQAK
;
A
#
# COMPACT_ATOMS: atom_id res chain seq x y z
N MET A 1 13.53 36.06 15.90
CA MET A 1 13.88 35.06 16.92
C MET A 1 15.30 34.58 16.62
N ASN A 2 16.31 35.09 17.36
CA ASN A 2 17.70 34.65 17.17
C ASN A 2 17.84 33.23 17.66
N MET A 3 17.86 32.26 16.75
CA MET A 3 18.34 30.91 17.07
C MET A 3 19.86 31.03 17.24
N ASN A 4 20.32 31.07 18.48
CA ASN A 4 21.70 30.74 18.80
C ASN A 4 21.94 29.31 18.30
N THR A 5 22.72 29.18 17.25
CA THR A 5 23.32 27.90 16.86
C THR A 5 24.31 27.55 17.95
N ASP A 6 23.82 26.87 18.98
CA ASP A 6 24.66 26.17 19.96
C ASP A 6 25.72 25.39 19.19
N ASN A 7 26.93 25.41 19.71
CA ASN A 7 28.13 24.73 19.23
C ASN A 7 27.98 23.20 19.34
N ARG A 8 26.90 22.65 18.71
CA ARG A 8 26.58 21.22 18.75
C ARG A 8 27.41 20.50 17.71
N VAL A 9 28.23 19.58 18.18
CA VAL A 9 29.02 18.69 17.32
C VAL A 9 28.07 17.79 16.51
N SER A 10 28.31 17.68 15.21
CA SER A 10 27.54 16.78 14.32
C SER A 10 27.58 15.34 14.88
N PRO A 11 26.47 14.59 14.82
CA PRO A 11 26.42 13.20 15.30
C PRO A 11 27.51 12.34 14.65
N GLN A 12 28.43 11.82 15.46
CA GLN A 12 29.60 11.06 15.01
C GLN A 12 30.04 10.03 16.07
N ALA A 13 30.77 9.02 15.63
CA ALA A 13 31.36 8.00 16.49
C ALA A 13 32.71 7.50 15.90
N PRO A 14 33.76 8.36 15.79
CA PRO A 14 35.00 8.01 15.08
C PRO A 14 35.72 6.78 15.63
N GLU A 15 35.66 6.56 16.93
CA GLU A 15 36.31 5.39 17.59
C GLU A 15 35.63 4.09 17.15
N ILE A 16 34.29 4.10 17.00
CA ILE A 16 33.52 2.95 16.54
C ILE A 16 33.78 2.72 15.04
N GLU A 17 33.88 3.79 14.24
CA GLU A 17 34.25 3.70 12.83
C GLU A 17 35.64 3.07 12.65
N GLU A 18 36.63 3.49 13.46
CA GLU A 18 38.00 2.89 13.47
C GLU A 18 37.94 1.40 13.85
N ALA A 19 37.03 1.04 14.81
CA ALA A 19 36.86 -0.34 15.23
C ALA A 19 36.29 -1.23 14.11
N ILE A 20 35.29 -0.74 13.36
CA ILE A 20 34.70 -1.47 12.22
C ILE A 20 35.76 -1.70 11.13
N LEU A 21 36.44 -0.64 10.73
CA LEU A 21 37.46 -0.72 9.67
C LEU A 21 38.64 -1.62 10.08
N GLY A 22 39.06 -1.53 11.36
CA GLY A 22 40.10 -2.38 11.91
C GLY A 22 39.71 -3.87 11.90
N ALA A 23 38.50 -4.20 12.28
CA ALA A 23 37.97 -5.56 12.23
C ALA A 23 37.97 -6.11 10.77
N CYS A 24 37.50 -5.31 9.80
CA CYS A 24 37.50 -5.71 8.39
C CYS A 24 38.93 -5.95 7.82
N LEU A 25 39.95 -5.30 8.36
CA LEU A 25 41.36 -5.49 7.94
C LEU A 25 41.99 -6.74 8.54
N ILE A 26 41.49 -7.26 9.66
CA ILE A 26 42.09 -8.37 10.40
C ILE A 26 41.32 -9.69 10.15
N GLU A 27 40.01 -9.64 10.13
CA GLU A 27 39.14 -10.82 10.08
C GLU A 27 38.38 -10.89 8.76
N GLN A 28 38.52 -11.99 8.02
CA GLN A 28 37.85 -12.19 6.72
C GLN A 28 36.34 -12.31 6.86
N GLU A 29 35.85 -12.76 8.02
CA GLU A 29 34.43 -12.91 8.34
C GLU A 29 33.76 -11.59 8.68
N ALA A 30 34.50 -10.50 8.90
CA ALA A 30 33.94 -9.19 9.24
C ALA A 30 33.29 -8.49 8.06
N MET A 31 33.86 -8.60 6.85
CA MET A 31 33.32 -7.94 5.65
C MET A 31 31.91 -8.41 5.25
N PRO A 32 31.57 -9.72 5.24
CA PRO A 32 30.22 -10.16 4.99
C PRO A 32 29.17 -9.50 5.89
N LEU A 33 29.49 -9.29 7.18
CA LEU A 33 28.56 -8.71 8.16
C LEU A 33 28.30 -7.20 7.97
N VAL A 34 29.19 -6.50 7.24
CA VAL A 34 29.06 -5.05 7.01
C VAL A 34 28.77 -4.68 5.55
N ALA A 35 28.96 -5.62 4.62
CA ALA A 35 28.82 -5.37 3.19
C ALA A 35 27.39 -5.12 2.73
N ASP A 36 26.38 -5.51 3.52
CA ASP A 36 24.96 -5.25 3.26
C ASP A 36 24.59 -3.77 3.34
N THR A 37 25.48 -2.95 3.88
CA THR A 37 25.32 -1.49 3.96
C THR A 37 26.26 -0.79 2.97
N PRO A 38 25.88 -0.63 1.70
CA PRO A 38 26.77 -0.18 0.62
C PRO A 38 27.06 1.33 0.59
N HIS A 39 26.85 2.05 1.69
CA HIS A 39 26.96 3.51 1.77
C HIS A 39 28.22 3.96 2.52
N PRO A 40 29.35 4.26 1.85
CA PRO A 40 30.55 4.80 2.50
C PRO A 40 30.28 6.10 3.28
N GLU A 41 29.30 6.88 2.86
CA GLU A 41 28.87 8.15 3.48
C GLU A 41 28.34 7.98 4.92
N MET A 42 28.07 6.74 5.35
CA MET A 42 27.72 6.43 6.74
C MET A 42 28.83 6.80 7.71
N PHE A 43 30.08 6.67 7.29
CA PHE A 43 31.22 7.08 8.08
C PHE A 43 31.31 8.60 8.11
N TYR A 44 31.56 9.17 9.28
CA TYR A 44 31.70 10.62 9.43
C TYR A 44 33.02 11.13 8.85
N SER A 45 34.11 10.39 9.07
CA SER A 45 35.42 10.75 8.59
C SER A 45 35.60 10.44 7.10
N MET A 46 35.95 11.43 6.29
CA MET A 46 36.27 11.25 4.87
C MET A 46 37.32 10.16 4.65
N ARG A 47 38.30 10.08 5.55
CA ARG A 47 39.33 9.02 5.54
C ARG A 47 38.67 7.64 5.64
N HIS A 48 37.72 7.47 6.57
CA HIS A 48 37.05 6.19 6.79
C HIS A 48 36.15 5.84 5.61
N GLN A 49 35.49 6.83 5.00
CA GLN A 49 34.69 6.64 3.78
C GLN A 49 35.53 6.09 2.64
N VAL A 50 36.70 6.66 2.41
CA VAL A 50 37.65 6.22 1.36
C VAL A 50 38.13 4.79 1.60
N ILE A 51 38.47 4.45 2.85
CA ILE A 51 38.89 3.10 3.21
C ILE A 51 37.75 2.11 3.02
N TYR A 52 36.55 2.42 3.53
CA TYR A 52 35.40 1.54 3.41
C TYR A 52 34.99 1.32 1.96
N ALA A 53 34.99 2.36 1.13
CA ALA A 53 34.72 2.25 -0.32
C ALA A 53 35.73 1.31 -1.03
N ALA A 54 36.98 1.31 -0.61
CA ALA A 54 37.99 0.38 -1.16
C ALA A 54 37.73 -1.06 -0.67
N LEU A 55 37.45 -1.26 0.62
CA LEU A 55 37.08 -2.55 1.20
C LEU A 55 35.86 -3.17 0.51
N LEU A 56 34.79 -2.37 0.33
CA LEU A 56 33.56 -2.82 -0.31
C LEU A 56 33.80 -3.26 -1.77
N ALA A 57 34.59 -2.49 -2.53
CA ALA A 57 34.90 -2.83 -3.91
C ALA A 57 35.79 -4.08 -4.03
N MET A 58 36.75 -4.25 -3.13
CA MET A 58 37.58 -5.46 -3.07
C MET A 58 36.73 -6.69 -2.73
N TYR A 59 35.81 -6.55 -1.78
CA TYR A 59 34.89 -7.62 -1.41
C TYR A 59 33.98 -8.03 -2.58
N GLN A 60 33.40 -7.06 -3.28
CA GLN A 60 32.56 -7.29 -4.47
C GLN A 60 33.34 -7.95 -5.62
N ALA A 61 34.62 -7.65 -5.74
CA ALA A 61 35.53 -8.27 -6.72
C ALA A 61 36.07 -9.64 -6.28
N GLY A 62 35.71 -10.15 -5.09
CA GLY A 62 36.18 -11.41 -4.54
C GLY A 62 37.67 -11.40 -4.20
N MET A 63 38.27 -10.22 -3.99
CA MET A 63 39.67 -10.06 -3.64
C MET A 63 39.88 -10.35 -2.14
N LYS A 64 41.07 -10.87 -1.81
CA LYS A 64 41.46 -11.03 -0.39
C LYS A 64 41.75 -9.68 0.24
N ILE A 65 41.16 -9.48 1.41
CA ILE A 65 41.28 -8.24 2.18
C ILE A 65 42.21 -8.47 3.33
N ASP A 66 43.33 -7.73 3.33
CA ASP A 66 44.27 -7.59 4.42
C ASP A 66 44.95 -6.21 4.33
N ILE A 67 45.75 -5.88 5.34
CA ILE A 67 46.45 -4.57 5.44
C ILE A 67 47.27 -4.26 4.19
N LEU A 68 47.93 -5.26 3.61
CA LEU A 68 48.84 -5.06 2.47
C LEU A 68 48.05 -4.86 1.17
N THR A 69 47.07 -5.71 0.93
CA THR A 69 46.21 -5.65 -0.26
C THR A 69 45.35 -4.38 -0.30
N VAL A 70 44.82 -3.93 0.82
CA VAL A 70 44.06 -2.67 0.92
C VAL A 70 44.95 -1.46 0.68
N LYS A 71 46.17 -1.47 1.22
CA LYS A 71 47.17 -0.41 0.95
C LYS A 71 47.48 -0.32 -0.54
N GLU A 72 47.72 -1.46 -1.19
CA GLU A 72 48.03 -1.51 -2.61
C GLU A 72 46.87 -1.04 -3.48
N GLU A 73 45.65 -1.46 -3.16
CA GLU A 73 44.41 -1.03 -3.82
C GLU A 73 44.17 0.49 -3.68
N LEU A 74 44.38 1.05 -2.48
CA LEU A 74 44.27 2.49 -2.26
C LEU A 74 45.37 3.26 -3.01
N ALA A 75 46.58 2.72 -3.12
CA ALA A 75 47.66 3.31 -3.92
C ALA A 75 47.34 3.27 -5.42
N HIS A 76 46.80 2.14 -5.91
CA HIS A 76 46.35 1.99 -7.29
C HIS A 76 45.23 2.99 -7.66
N ARG A 77 44.32 3.26 -6.72
CA ARG A 77 43.25 4.27 -6.87
C ARG A 77 43.73 5.72 -6.67
N GLY A 78 45.00 5.94 -6.32
CA GLY A 78 45.55 7.27 -6.02
C GLY A 78 44.97 7.90 -4.74
N LYS A 79 44.38 7.11 -3.84
CA LYS A 79 43.65 7.59 -2.64
C LYS A 79 44.37 7.23 -1.32
N LEU A 80 45.61 6.72 -1.39
CA LEU A 80 46.35 6.30 -0.21
C LEU A 80 46.56 7.44 0.80
N GLU A 81 46.90 8.64 0.31
CA GLU A 81 47.12 9.80 1.17
C GLU A 81 45.84 10.29 1.84
N GLU A 82 44.71 10.28 1.10
CA GLU A 82 43.38 10.61 1.65
C GLU A 82 42.96 9.62 2.75
N ALA A 83 43.37 8.34 2.62
CA ALA A 83 43.16 7.30 3.63
C ALA A 83 44.06 7.44 4.87
N GLY A 84 44.99 8.41 4.89
CA GLY A 84 45.94 8.66 5.97
C GLY A 84 47.28 7.91 5.81
N GLY A 85 47.60 7.52 4.58
CA GLY A 85 48.84 6.85 4.21
C GLY A 85 48.92 5.42 4.79
N ALA A 86 50.08 4.77 4.57
CA ALA A 86 50.32 3.42 5.10
C ALA A 86 50.22 3.35 6.63
N PHE A 87 50.60 4.40 7.33
CA PHE A 87 50.55 4.45 8.78
C PHE A 87 49.10 4.47 9.29
N GLY A 88 48.19 5.22 8.63
CA GLY A 88 46.81 5.26 8.97
C GLY A 88 46.10 3.89 8.91
N ILE A 89 46.40 3.13 7.84
CA ILE A 89 45.82 1.78 7.67
C ILE A 89 46.38 0.81 8.73
N THR A 90 47.68 0.83 8.98
CA THR A 90 48.30 -0.01 9.99
C THR A 90 47.81 0.32 11.40
N ARG A 91 47.56 1.58 11.70
CA ARG A 91 47.00 1.99 12.99
C ARG A 91 45.64 1.38 13.22
N LEU A 92 44.73 1.36 12.22
CA LEU A 92 43.40 0.77 12.36
C LEU A 92 43.44 -0.70 12.77
N SER A 93 44.38 -1.47 12.24
CA SER A 93 44.55 -2.88 12.60
C SER A 93 45.04 -3.11 14.04
N SER A 94 45.63 -2.08 14.68
CA SER A 94 46.12 -2.19 16.07
C SER A 94 45.07 -1.84 17.12
N ILE A 95 43.91 -1.30 16.72
CA ILE A 95 42.87 -0.82 17.63
C ILE A 95 41.90 -1.94 18.05
N VAL A 96 41.74 -2.97 17.23
CA VAL A 96 40.71 -4.00 17.43
C VAL A 96 41.34 -5.38 17.57
N ALA A 97 40.81 -6.13 18.54
CA ALA A 97 41.23 -7.51 18.79
C ALA A 97 40.23 -8.56 18.25
N THR A 98 38.99 -8.17 17.95
CA THR A 98 37.94 -9.11 17.53
C THR A 98 36.75 -8.40 16.83
N SER A 99 36.11 -9.08 15.88
CA SER A 99 34.86 -8.64 15.21
C SER A 99 33.58 -8.95 15.99
N ALA A 100 33.65 -9.50 17.18
CA ALA A 100 32.52 -10.04 17.95
C ALA A 100 31.32 -9.08 18.12
N HIS A 101 31.50 -7.77 17.98
CA HIS A 101 30.46 -6.76 18.13
C HIS A 101 30.30 -5.86 16.89
N ILE A 102 30.77 -6.30 15.74
CA ILE A 102 30.83 -5.45 14.54
C ILE A 102 29.43 -5.03 14.06
N GLU A 103 28.44 -5.92 14.14
CA GLU A 103 27.06 -5.60 13.78
C GLU A 103 26.48 -4.50 14.69
N TYR A 104 26.70 -4.59 15.99
CA TYR A 104 26.28 -3.55 16.93
C TYR A 104 27.00 -2.22 16.67
N HIS A 105 28.27 -2.27 16.33
CA HIS A 105 29.03 -1.09 15.94
C HIS A 105 28.48 -0.45 14.67
N MET A 106 28.13 -1.27 13.67
CA MET A 106 27.47 -0.79 12.44
C MET A 106 26.13 -0.12 12.73
N GLN A 107 25.31 -0.67 13.62
CA GLN A 107 24.05 -0.06 14.02
C GLN A 107 24.25 1.34 14.62
N ILE A 108 25.26 1.52 15.47
CA ILE A 108 25.58 2.82 16.06
C ILE A 108 26.02 3.82 14.98
N VAL A 109 26.90 3.41 14.05
CA VAL A 109 27.35 4.28 12.95
C VAL A 109 26.18 4.65 12.05
N HIS A 110 25.31 3.69 11.72
CA HIS A 110 24.10 3.90 10.94
C HIS A 110 23.14 4.88 11.63
N GLU A 111 22.88 4.73 12.93
CA GLU A 111 22.07 5.69 13.69
C GLU A 111 22.63 7.12 13.62
N LYS A 112 23.98 7.27 13.73
CA LYS A 112 24.61 8.58 13.61
C LYS A 112 24.51 9.15 12.20
N TYR A 113 24.58 8.31 11.18
CA TYR A 113 24.36 8.70 9.79
C TYR A 113 22.94 9.20 9.56
N LEU A 114 21.93 8.43 9.96
CA LEU A 114 20.54 8.85 9.84
C LEU A 114 20.23 10.17 10.53
N ARG A 115 20.83 10.39 11.70
CA ARG A 115 20.73 11.69 12.41
C ARG A 115 21.35 12.84 11.60
N ARG A 116 22.47 12.60 10.91
CA ARG A 116 23.09 13.61 10.02
C ARG A 116 22.21 13.89 8.80
N GLU A 117 21.73 12.85 8.14
CA GLU A 117 20.80 12.99 7.00
C GLU A 117 19.52 13.74 7.37
N MET A 118 18.96 13.43 8.53
CA MET A 118 17.81 14.16 9.07
C MET A 118 18.13 15.64 9.30
N ILE A 119 19.26 15.97 9.90
CA ILE A 119 19.69 17.37 10.13
C ILE A 119 19.88 18.10 8.80
N LEU A 120 20.53 17.47 7.81
CA LEU A 120 20.77 18.05 6.49
C LEU A 120 19.45 18.29 5.75
N GLY A 121 18.55 17.32 5.76
CA GLY A 121 17.24 17.42 5.15
C GLY A 121 16.36 18.50 5.78
N LEU A 122 16.32 18.55 7.12
CA LEU A 122 15.56 19.58 7.85
C LEU A 122 16.11 20.99 7.60
N ASN A 123 17.44 21.16 7.50
CA ASN A 123 18.05 22.45 7.15
C ASN A 123 17.70 22.87 5.72
N LYS A 124 17.66 21.93 4.77
CA LYS A 124 17.20 22.21 3.41
C LYS A 124 15.72 22.64 3.40
N LEU A 125 14.84 21.92 4.11
CA LEU A 125 13.43 22.27 4.24
C LEU A 125 13.23 23.62 4.91
N LEU A 126 14.04 23.93 5.92
CA LEU A 126 14.01 25.26 6.56
C LEU A 126 14.38 26.35 5.58
N ALA A 127 15.41 26.16 4.75
CA ALA A 127 15.79 27.13 3.72
C ALA A 127 14.67 27.32 2.67
N CYS A 128 14.05 26.24 2.19
CA CYS A 128 12.92 26.31 1.27
C CYS A 128 11.71 27.02 1.89
N SER A 129 11.44 26.78 3.18
CA SER A 129 10.32 27.43 3.90
C SER A 129 10.53 28.93 4.15
N LEU A 130 11.77 29.40 4.15
CA LEU A 130 12.11 30.82 4.27
C LEU A 130 12.11 31.54 2.92
N ASP A 131 12.11 30.82 1.83
CA ASP A 131 12.05 31.37 0.47
C ASP A 131 10.59 31.54 0.04
N GLU A 132 10.10 32.78 0.09
CA GLU A 132 8.71 33.12 -0.29
C GLU A 132 8.41 32.89 -1.79
N THR A 133 9.41 32.58 -2.62
CA THR A 133 9.22 32.25 -4.05
C THR A 133 8.89 30.77 -4.28
N MET A 134 9.12 29.93 -3.27
CA MET A 134 8.83 28.50 -3.31
C MET A 134 7.38 28.21 -2.93
N ASP A 135 6.74 27.30 -3.64
CA ASP A 135 5.40 26.85 -3.27
C ASP A 135 5.47 25.99 -2.00
N ILE A 136 4.62 26.31 -1.03
CA ILE A 136 4.51 25.54 0.22
C ILE A 136 4.13 24.07 -0.03
N ALA A 137 3.36 23.80 -1.08
CA ALA A 137 2.99 22.42 -1.47
C ALA A 137 4.23 21.61 -1.86
N ASP A 138 5.17 22.19 -2.62
CA ASP A 138 6.43 21.52 -3.00
C ASP A 138 7.30 21.27 -1.77
N THR A 139 7.36 22.23 -0.84
CA THR A 139 8.11 22.07 0.42
C THR A 139 7.53 20.94 1.29
N LEU A 140 6.20 20.78 1.33
CA LEU A 140 5.55 19.68 2.04
C LEU A 140 5.82 18.32 1.38
N ILE A 141 5.84 18.25 0.05
CA ILE A 141 6.21 17.05 -0.70
C ILE A 141 7.65 16.66 -0.37
N ASP A 142 8.58 17.60 -0.39
CA ASP A 142 10.00 17.37 -0.05
C ASP A 142 10.16 16.87 1.39
N ALA A 143 9.35 17.39 2.33
CA ALA A 143 9.34 16.93 3.72
C ALA A 143 8.89 15.48 3.85
N HIS A 144 7.83 15.09 3.15
CA HIS A 144 7.36 13.70 3.12
C HIS A 144 8.41 12.76 2.48
N ASN A 145 8.99 13.16 1.35
CA ASN A 145 10.03 12.38 0.68
C ASN A 145 11.27 12.18 1.57
N LEU A 146 11.64 13.18 2.36
CA LEU A 146 12.73 13.05 3.33
C LEU A 146 12.41 12.01 4.40
N LEU A 147 11.21 12.07 4.99
CA LEU A 147 10.79 11.13 6.04
C LEU A 147 10.69 9.70 5.50
N ASP A 148 10.08 9.51 4.33
CA ASP A 148 9.96 8.20 3.68
C ASP A 148 11.32 7.57 3.38
N ARG A 149 12.30 8.37 2.94
CA ARG A 149 13.68 7.90 2.72
C ARG A 149 14.33 7.47 4.03
N LEU A 150 14.24 8.28 5.08
CA LEU A 150 14.84 7.96 6.38
C LEU A 150 14.18 6.73 7.01
N GLU A 151 12.85 6.58 6.89
CA GLU A 151 12.13 5.39 7.36
C GLU A 151 12.55 4.14 6.58
N GLY A 152 12.73 4.25 5.25
CA GLY A 152 13.21 3.16 4.41
C GLY A 152 14.62 2.70 4.80
N GLU A 153 15.52 3.61 5.13
CA GLU A 153 16.88 3.30 5.58
C GLU A 153 16.90 2.77 7.03
N PHE A 154 16.02 3.25 7.90
CA PHE A 154 15.88 2.76 9.28
C PHE A 154 15.34 1.33 9.34
N GLY A 155 14.47 0.95 8.41
CA GLY A 155 13.84 -0.38 8.33
C GLY A 155 14.74 -1.47 7.73
N HIS A 156 15.99 -1.22 7.39
CA HIS A 156 16.90 -2.20 6.79
C HIS A 156 17.50 -3.22 7.78
N ASN A 157 17.01 -3.28 9.01
CA ASN A 157 17.41 -4.32 9.95
C ASN A 157 16.60 -5.60 9.72
N ASP A 158 17.26 -6.58 9.13
CA ASP A 158 16.97 -8.02 9.17
C ASP A 158 15.54 -8.44 8.80
N HIS A 159 15.20 -8.33 7.49
CA HIS A 159 13.96 -8.89 6.96
C HIS A 159 14.02 -10.43 6.78
N MET A 160 15.20 -11.06 6.97
CA MET A 160 15.30 -12.52 6.99
C MET A 160 14.97 -13.03 8.39
N ARG A 161 13.76 -13.61 8.51
CA ARG A 161 13.30 -14.24 9.75
C ARG A 161 13.55 -15.73 9.66
N ASP A 162 14.01 -16.33 10.75
CA ASP A 162 14.15 -17.77 10.81
C ASP A 162 12.77 -18.47 10.82
N MET A 163 12.76 -19.75 10.50
CA MET A 163 11.52 -20.52 10.40
C MET A 163 10.84 -20.68 11.74
N ASP A 164 11.58 -20.69 12.85
CA ASP A 164 11.04 -20.86 14.20
C ASP A 164 10.21 -19.61 14.59
N ALA A 165 10.78 -18.42 14.40
CA ALA A 165 10.07 -17.16 14.62
C ALA A 165 8.84 -17.02 13.70
N LEU A 166 8.97 -17.40 12.42
CA LEU A 166 7.85 -17.37 11.46
C LEU A 166 6.73 -18.33 11.88
N MET A 167 7.07 -19.54 12.36
CA MET A 167 6.08 -20.51 12.79
C MET A 167 5.38 -20.07 14.07
N THR A 168 6.10 -19.49 15.02
CA THR A 168 5.51 -18.94 16.25
C THR A 168 4.46 -17.88 15.92
N ASP A 169 4.82 -16.88 15.10
CA ASP A 169 3.88 -15.83 14.69
C ASP A 169 2.70 -16.39 13.88
N THR A 170 2.95 -17.38 13.00
CA THR A 170 1.90 -18.00 12.20
C THR A 170 0.87 -18.73 13.08
N MET A 171 1.32 -19.39 14.14
CA MET A 171 0.42 -20.05 15.08
C MET A 171 -0.37 -19.05 15.91
N GLU A 172 0.26 -17.99 16.41
CA GLU A 172 -0.43 -16.90 17.10
C GLU A 172 -1.50 -16.23 16.22
N GLU A 173 -1.16 -15.93 14.96
CA GLU A 173 -2.13 -15.39 13.99
C GLU A 173 -3.27 -16.38 13.70
N ALA A 174 -2.99 -17.68 13.62
CA ALA A 174 -4.01 -18.71 13.40
C ALA A 174 -4.96 -18.79 14.59
N GLU A 175 -4.45 -18.79 15.82
CA GLU A 175 -5.25 -18.78 17.05
C GLU A 175 -6.15 -17.53 17.12
N GLN A 176 -5.60 -16.34 16.80
CA GLN A 176 -6.37 -15.11 16.74
C GLN A 176 -7.46 -15.16 15.66
N ARG A 177 -7.17 -15.72 14.48
CA ARG A 177 -8.17 -15.92 13.42
C ARG A 177 -9.28 -16.87 13.85
N ILE A 178 -8.96 -17.98 14.50
CA ILE A 178 -9.93 -18.92 15.05
C ILE A 178 -10.83 -18.25 16.08
N ALA A 179 -10.23 -17.49 17.01
CA ALA A 179 -10.96 -16.80 18.07
C ALA A 179 -11.88 -15.69 17.55
N LYS A 180 -11.49 -14.99 16.47
CA LYS A 180 -12.25 -13.89 15.84
C LYS A 180 -13.23 -14.36 14.77
N SER A 181 -13.09 -15.59 14.26
CA SER A 181 -13.93 -16.10 13.17
C SER A 181 -15.40 -16.19 13.57
N VAL A 182 -16.25 -15.54 12.79
CA VAL A 182 -17.70 -15.67 12.92
C VAL A 182 -18.24 -16.31 11.64
N ASN A 183 -18.82 -17.50 11.76
CA ASN A 183 -19.36 -18.26 10.61
C ASN A 183 -18.36 -18.50 9.46
N GLY A 184 -17.07 -18.70 9.77
CA GLY A 184 -16.03 -18.94 8.77
C GLY A 184 -15.50 -17.65 8.09
N ILE A 185 -15.94 -16.48 8.53
CA ILE A 185 -15.43 -15.18 8.04
C ILE A 185 -14.32 -14.72 8.99
N THR A 186 -13.10 -14.59 8.45
CA THR A 186 -11.90 -14.19 9.20
C THR A 186 -11.47 -12.76 8.87
N GLY A 187 -11.87 -12.28 7.69
CA GLY A 187 -11.65 -10.90 7.22
C GLY A 187 -12.88 -10.02 7.46
N ILE A 188 -12.89 -8.84 6.85
CA ILE A 188 -14.02 -7.89 6.90
C ILE A 188 -15.17 -8.42 6.05
N PRO A 189 -16.39 -8.58 6.62
CA PRO A 189 -17.55 -9.11 5.89
C PRO A 189 -17.97 -8.20 4.73
N THR A 190 -18.28 -8.82 3.59
CA THR A 190 -18.72 -8.10 2.37
C THR A 190 -20.22 -7.78 2.36
N GLY A 191 -21.01 -8.41 3.26
CA GLY A 191 -22.46 -8.34 3.26
C GLY A 191 -23.15 -9.24 2.22
N LEU A 192 -22.36 -10.07 1.52
CA LEU A 192 -22.85 -11.05 0.54
C LEU A 192 -22.39 -12.46 0.93
N THR A 193 -23.34 -13.36 1.17
CA THR A 193 -23.07 -14.68 1.72
C THR A 193 -22.18 -15.53 0.81
N ASP A 194 -22.47 -15.56 -0.49
CA ASP A 194 -21.67 -16.33 -1.45
C ASP A 194 -20.25 -15.77 -1.59
N LEU A 195 -20.10 -14.46 -1.61
CA LEU A 195 -18.79 -13.82 -1.69
C LEU A 195 -17.97 -14.07 -0.42
N ASN A 196 -18.59 -13.97 0.76
CA ASN A 196 -17.94 -14.28 2.04
C ASN A 196 -17.51 -15.75 2.12
N ARG A 197 -18.32 -16.67 1.59
CA ARG A 197 -17.95 -18.09 1.55
C ARG A 197 -16.70 -18.34 0.70
N MET A 198 -16.55 -17.64 -0.41
CA MET A 198 -15.42 -17.79 -1.33
C MET A 198 -14.16 -17.12 -0.79
N THR A 199 -14.28 -15.92 -0.19
CA THR A 199 -13.13 -15.09 0.20
C THR A 199 -12.84 -15.12 1.70
N SER A 200 -13.74 -15.69 2.52
CA SER A 200 -13.74 -15.53 3.98
C SER A 200 -13.75 -14.06 4.45
N GLY A 201 -14.33 -13.16 3.63
CA GLY A 201 -14.30 -11.72 3.80
C GLY A 201 -13.07 -11.06 3.16
N LEU A 202 -12.92 -9.74 3.29
CA LEU A 202 -11.75 -9.00 2.81
C LEU A 202 -10.60 -9.17 3.81
N GLN A 203 -9.50 -9.77 3.37
CA GLN A 203 -8.39 -10.16 4.24
C GLN A 203 -7.37 -9.04 4.42
N ASN A 204 -6.81 -8.92 5.62
CA ASN A 204 -5.77 -7.95 5.94
C ASN A 204 -4.52 -8.18 5.07
N GLY A 205 -3.87 -7.09 4.67
CA GLY A 205 -2.67 -7.13 3.83
C GLY A 205 -2.91 -7.49 2.36
N GLU A 206 -4.18 -7.73 1.96
CA GLU A 206 -4.52 -8.04 0.57
C GLU A 206 -4.90 -6.79 -0.24
N LEU A 207 -4.49 -6.79 -1.50
CA LEU A 207 -4.94 -5.85 -2.53
C LEU A 207 -6.07 -6.52 -3.33
N ILE A 208 -7.27 -5.95 -3.27
CA ILE A 208 -8.47 -6.42 -3.95
C ILE A 208 -8.81 -5.46 -5.08
N ALA A 209 -8.68 -5.91 -6.33
CA ALA A 209 -9.09 -5.13 -7.48
C ALA A 209 -10.54 -5.44 -7.86
N ILE A 210 -11.38 -4.40 -7.92
CA ILE A 210 -12.77 -4.52 -8.38
C ILE A 210 -12.89 -3.79 -9.71
N ALA A 211 -13.12 -4.55 -10.78
CA ALA A 211 -13.19 -4.00 -12.12
C ALA A 211 -14.57 -4.16 -12.76
N ALA A 212 -14.98 -3.14 -13.49
CA ALA A 212 -16.25 -3.15 -14.21
C ALA A 212 -16.20 -2.26 -15.45
N ARG A 213 -17.13 -2.50 -16.38
CA ARG A 213 -17.48 -1.53 -17.43
C ARG A 213 -18.20 -0.31 -16.83
N PRO A 214 -18.13 0.84 -17.49
CA PRO A 214 -18.93 2.00 -17.11
C PRO A 214 -20.41 1.62 -16.93
N SER A 215 -21.08 2.24 -15.96
CA SER A 215 -22.49 2.04 -15.66
C SER A 215 -22.92 0.66 -15.13
N VAL A 216 -21.99 -0.28 -14.93
CA VAL A 216 -22.28 -1.58 -14.29
C VAL A 216 -22.57 -1.43 -12.80
N GLY A 217 -21.99 -0.40 -12.15
CA GLY A 217 -22.24 -0.10 -10.74
C GLY A 217 -21.04 -0.31 -9.82
N LYS A 218 -19.82 -0.16 -10.34
CA LYS A 218 -18.57 -0.30 -9.61
C LYS A 218 -18.55 0.48 -8.29
N THR A 219 -18.77 1.79 -8.36
CA THR A 219 -18.84 2.67 -7.18
C THR A 219 -19.98 2.29 -6.22
N ALA A 220 -21.16 1.91 -6.74
CA ALA A 220 -22.27 1.47 -5.89
C ALA A 220 -21.91 0.20 -5.10
N PHE A 221 -21.22 -0.75 -5.72
CA PHE A 221 -20.72 -1.96 -5.05
C PHE A 221 -19.66 -1.64 -4.00
N ALA A 222 -18.73 -0.74 -4.29
CA ALA A 222 -17.72 -0.31 -3.32
C ALA A 222 -18.35 0.39 -2.11
N LEU A 223 -19.35 1.25 -2.33
CA LEU A 223 -20.10 1.90 -1.26
C LEU A 223 -20.91 0.90 -0.43
N HIS A 224 -21.43 -0.17 -1.05
CA HIS A 224 -22.05 -1.28 -0.33
C HIS A 224 -21.04 -1.95 0.61
N LEU A 225 -19.83 -2.31 0.11
CA LEU A 225 -18.77 -2.89 0.94
C LEU A 225 -18.38 -1.98 2.10
N ALA A 226 -18.19 -0.67 1.82
CA ALA A 226 -17.86 0.32 2.84
C ALA A 226 -18.91 0.36 3.95
N ARG A 227 -20.19 0.42 3.58
CA ARG A 227 -21.29 0.44 4.54
C ARG A 227 -21.37 -0.85 5.34
N GLN A 228 -21.24 -2.02 4.72
CA GLN A 228 -21.28 -3.31 5.42
C GLN A 228 -20.13 -3.44 6.42
N ALA A 229 -18.94 -3.04 6.05
CA ALA A 229 -17.78 -2.99 6.95
C ALA A 229 -18.03 -2.05 8.14
N ALA A 230 -18.52 -0.83 7.88
CA ALA A 230 -18.80 0.17 8.91
C ALA A 230 -19.91 -0.24 9.87
N MET A 231 -20.96 -0.94 9.40
CA MET A 231 -22.02 -1.52 10.24
C MET A 231 -21.48 -2.59 11.20
N GLN A 232 -20.40 -3.27 10.83
CA GLN A 232 -19.66 -4.22 11.68
C GLN A 232 -18.57 -3.54 12.53
N LYS A 233 -18.61 -2.21 12.62
CA LYS A 233 -17.67 -1.36 13.38
C LYS A 233 -16.23 -1.32 12.85
N HIS A 234 -15.99 -1.74 11.61
CA HIS A 234 -14.72 -1.53 10.94
C HIS A 234 -14.64 -0.10 10.39
N ALA A 235 -13.57 0.59 10.70
CA ALA A 235 -13.34 1.95 10.20
C ALA A 235 -12.89 1.92 8.74
N VAL A 236 -13.56 2.71 7.88
CA VAL A 236 -13.36 2.70 6.43
C VAL A 236 -12.84 4.05 5.95
N ALA A 237 -11.74 4.06 5.23
CA ALA A 237 -11.23 5.22 4.50
C ALA A 237 -11.58 5.09 3.01
N VAL A 238 -12.31 6.08 2.48
CA VAL A 238 -12.74 6.12 1.08
C VAL A 238 -12.09 7.31 0.40
N TYR A 239 -11.25 7.05 -0.60
CA TYR A 239 -10.61 8.07 -1.44
C TYR A 239 -11.35 8.10 -2.78
N SER A 240 -12.05 9.20 -3.03
CA SER A 240 -12.90 9.37 -4.22
C SER A 240 -12.34 10.44 -5.15
N LEU A 241 -11.79 10.02 -6.28
CA LEU A 241 -11.28 10.93 -7.31
C LEU A 241 -12.31 11.26 -8.40
N GLU A 242 -13.40 10.47 -8.48
CA GLU A 242 -14.44 10.65 -9.51
C GLU A 242 -15.63 11.44 -9.01
N MET A 243 -15.97 11.32 -7.72
CA MET A 243 -17.22 11.86 -7.17
C MET A 243 -16.96 12.66 -5.91
N GLN A 244 -17.68 13.76 -5.76
CA GLN A 244 -17.73 14.57 -4.54
C GLN A 244 -18.34 13.80 -3.36
N GLY A 245 -17.89 14.07 -2.15
CA GLY A 245 -18.32 13.40 -0.93
C GLY A 245 -19.81 13.45 -0.68
N GLU A 246 -20.47 14.60 -0.97
CA GLU A 246 -21.91 14.76 -0.84
C GLU A 246 -22.70 13.81 -1.77
N ARG A 247 -22.15 13.50 -2.96
CA ARG A 247 -22.76 12.55 -3.89
C ARG A 247 -22.63 11.12 -3.41
N LEU A 248 -21.54 10.80 -2.72
CA LEU A 248 -21.36 9.49 -2.08
C LEU A 248 -22.29 9.36 -0.88
N ALA A 249 -22.39 10.40 -0.04
CA ALA A 249 -23.31 10.45 1.09
C ALA A 249 -24.77 10.29 0.64
N ASP A 250 -25.17 10.96 -0.45
CA ASP A 250 -26.50 10.82 -1.05
C ASP A 250 -26.79 9.37 -1.49
N ARG A 251 -25.81 8.70 -2.09
CA ARG A 251 -25.94 7.27 -2.44
C ARG A 251 -26.06 6.37 -1.22
N TRP A 252 -25.30 6.62 -0.14
CA TRP A 252 -25.45 5.86 1.11
C TRP A 252 -26.81 6.09 1.73
N LEU A 253 -27.33 7.33 1.73
CA LEU A 253 -28.65 7.66 2.22
C LEU A 253 -29.74 6.83 1.49
N LEU A 254 -29.72 6.85 0.15
CA LEU A 254 -30.66 6.10 -0.67
C LEU A 254 -30.49 4.57 -0.53
N SER A 255 -29.27 4.09 -0.21
CA SER A 255 -29.03 2.67 0.02
C SER A 255 -29.56 2.18 1.37
N ALA A 256 -29.65 3.06 2.33
CA ALA A 256 -30.05 2.77 3.70
C ALA A 256 -31.55 3.04 3.99
N SER A 257 -32.25 3.72 3.08
CA SER A 257 -33.65 4.13 3.22
C SER A 257 -34.54 3.50 2.14
N ASP A 258 -35.84 3.66 2.30
CA ASP A 258 -36.83 3.30 1.28
C ASP A 258 -37.30 4.50 0.42
N ILE A 259 -36.57 5.59 0.48
CA ILE A 259 -36.80 6.80 -0.30
C ILE A 259 -36.71 6.50 -1.79
N ASN A 260 -37.67 7.02 -2.57
CA ASN A 260 -37.66 6.87 -4.00
C ASN A 260 -36.51 7.70 -4.64
N PRO A 261 -35.50 7.05 -5.28
CA PRO A 261 -34.32 7.76 -5.80
C PRO A 261 -34.66 8.80 -6.88
N TYR A 262 -35.72 8.59 -7.65
CA TYR A 262 -36.18 9.55 -8.67
C TYR A 262 -36.72 10.82 -8.02
N ARG A 263 -37.63 10.68 -7.03
CA ARG A 263 -38.21 11.83 -6.32
C ARG A 263 -37.17 12.61 -5.56
N TRP A 264 -36.26 11.91 -4.89
CA TRP A 264 -35.13 12.53 -4.18
C TRP A 264 -34.27 13.38 -5.13
N ARG A 265 -33.85 12.79 -6.24
CA ARG A 265 -33.01 13.49 -7.24
C ARG A 265 -33.72 14.67 -7.91
N THR A 266 -35.02 14.59 -8.11
CA THR A 266 -35.81 15.66 -8.77
C THR A 266 -36.29 16.74 -7.81
N GLY A 267 -35.98 16.62 -6.49
CA GLY A 267 -36.35 17.61 -5.48
C GLY A 267 -37.81 17.62 -5.10
N ILE A 268 -38.55 16.51 -5.33
CA ILE A 268 -39.99 16.35 -5.00
C ILE A 268 -40.25 15.16 -4.07
N PRO A 269 -39.44 14.94 -3.00
CA PRO A 269 -39.74 13.92 -2.02
C PRO A 269 -41.02 14.29 -1.27
N ASN A 270 -41.72 13.28 -0.79
CA ASN A 270 -42.89 13.51 0.08
C ASN A 270 -42.41 13.79 1.53
N PRO A 271 -43.30 14.35 2.42
CA PRO A 271 -42.92 14.66 3.79
C PRO A 271 -42.39 13.45 4.60
N HIS A 272 -42.90 12.24 4.32
CA HIS A 272 -42.45 11.01 4.96
C HIS A 272 -41.00 10.67 4.52
N GLU A 273 -40.70 10.76 3.22
CA GLU A 273 -39.36 10.54 2.68
C GLU A 273 -38.33 11.54 3.24
N VAL A 274 -38.75 12.80 3.48
CA VAL A 274 -37.90 13.80 4.12
C VAL A 274 -37.61 13.45 5.58
N ALA A 275 -38.62 13.03 6.33
CA ALA A 275 -38.47 12.61 7.72
C ALA A 275 -37.57 11.36 7.83
N GLU A 276 -37.76 10.38 6.95
CA GLU A 276 -36.95 9.19 6.83
C GLU A 276 -35.48 9.55 6.50
N ALA A 277 -35.24 10.49 5.57
CA ALA A 277 -33.93 10.96 5.22
C ALA A 277 -33.16 11.51 6.44
N HIS A 278 -33.83 12.34 7.26
CA HIS A 278 -33.19 12.87 8.48
C HIS A 278 -32.84 11.78 9.48
N THR A 279 -33.71 10.80 9.68
CA THR A 279 -33.46 9.68 10.59
C THR A 279 -32.27 8.83 10.09
N THR A 280 -32.30 8.44 8.83
CA THR A 280 -31.25 7.64 8.19
C THR A 280 -29.92 8.39 8.16
N ALA A 281 -29.90 9.69 7.89
CA ALA A 281 -28.71 10.51 7.94
C ALA A 281 -28.06 10.54 9.33
N ALA A 282 -28.90 10.62 10.40
CA ALA A 282 -28.41 10.57 11.78
C ALA A 282 -27.79 9.20 12.14
N GLU A 283 -28.29 8.10 11.57
CA GLU A 283 -27.74 6.76 11.72
C GLU A 283 -26.42 6.61 10.96
N LEU A 284 -26.38 7.04 9.69
CA LEU A 284 -25.19 6.99 8.86
C LEU A 284 -24.03 7.84 9.41
N ALA A 285 -24.34 9.00 10.00
CA ALA A 285 -23.35 9.88 10.61
C ALA A 285 -22.59 9.24 11.79
N ARG A 286 -23.10 8.15 12.36
CA ARG A 286 -22.44 7.39 13.43
C ARG A 286 -21.50 6.29 12.93
N LEU A 287 -21.56 6.00 11.64
CA LEU A 287 -20.70 4.98 11.04
C LEU A 287 -19.27 5.49 10.91
N PRO A 288 -18.26 4.67 11.20
CA PRO A 288 -16.86 5.05 11.11
C PRO A 288 -16.38 5.06 9.66
N ILE A 289 -16.91 5.97 8.84
CA ILE A 289 -16.54 6.15 7.43
C ILE A 289 -15.89 7.53 7.28
N HIS A 290 -14.68 7.54 6.75
CA HIS A 290 -13.91 8.74 6.42
C HIS A 290 -13.83 8.87 4.91
N VAL A 291 -14.18 10.02 4.36
CA VAL A 291 -14.16 10.29 2.91
C VAL A 291 -13.19 11.40 2.62
N ASP A 292 -12.32 11.17 1.66
CA ASP A 292 -11.45 12.17 1.05
C ASP A 292 -11.82 12.28 -0.44
N ASP A 293 -12.33 13.45 -0.84
CA ASP A 293 -12.76 13.77 -2.21
C ASP A 293 -11.93 14.92 -2.81
N SER A 294 -10.72 15.09 -2.31
CA SER A 294 -9.78 16.11 -2.82
C SER A 294 -9.53 15.93 -4.31
N THR A 295 -9.41 17.05 -5.04
CA THR A 295 -9.34 17.04 -6.51
C THR A 295 -8.04 16.49 -7.09
N SER A 296 -6.97 16.41 -6.30
CA SER A 296 -5.70 15.82 -6.71
C SER A 296 -5.18 14.89 -5.61
N ILE A 297 -5.60 13.63 -5.67
CA ILE A 297 -5.15 12.60 -4.72
C ILE A 297 -4.03 11.80 -5.38
N SER A 298 -2.81 11.90 -4.82
CA SER A 298 -1.70 11.03 -5.18
C SER A 298 -1.68 9.79 -4.30
N MET A 299 -1.03 8.70 -4.73
CA MET A 299 -0.85 7.52 -3.87
C MET A 299 -0.03 7.81 -2.60
N ASP A 300 0.83 8.82 -2.63
CA ASP A 300 1.59 9.25 -1.47
C ASP A 300 0.71 10.01 -0.48
N HIS A 301 -0.27 10.80 -0.97
CA HIS A 301 -1.31 11.40 -0.14
C HIS A 301 -2.18 10.32 0.52
N VAL A 302 -2.64 9.32 -0.25
CA VAL A 302 -3.42 8.19 0.29
C VAL A 302 -2.64 7.49 1.41
N ARG A 303 -1.34 7.23 1.19
CA ARG A 303 -0.48 6.58 2.18
C ARG A 303 -0.36 7.39 3.47
N SER A 304 -0.08 8.69 3.36
CA SER A 304 0.07 9.58 4.52
C SER A 304 -1.22 9.73 5.31
N SER A 305 -2.35 9.94 4.62
CA SER A 305 -3.68 10.04 5.22
C SER A 305 -4.10 8.73 5.90
N ALA A 306 -3.92 7.59 5.23
CA ALA A 306 -4.25 6.28 5.78
C ALA A 306 -3.40 5.93 7.02
N ARG A 307 -2.09 6.25 7.02
CA ARG A 307 -1.22 6.11 8.20
C ARG A 307 -1.74 6.93 9.39
N LEU A 308 -2.13 8.19 9.13
CA LEU A 308 -2.68 9.06 10.18
C LEU A 308 -3.99 8.51 10.74
N LEU A 309 -4.89 7.98 9.89
CA LEU A 309 -6.11 7.33 10.35
C LEU A 309 -5.79 6.05 11.12
N LYS A 310 -4.85 5.23 10.65
CA LYS A 310 -4.44 3.99 11.31
C LYS A 310 -3.84 4.24 12.69
N SER A 311 -3.02 5.29 12.86
CA SER A 311 -2.46 5.68 14.15
C SER A 311 -3.53 6.09 15.17
N LYS A 312 -4.71 6.53 14.69
CA LYS A 312 -5.90 6.83 15.51
C LYS A 312 -6.85 5.62 15.66
N SER A 313 -6.45 4.43 15.20
CA SER A 313 -7.30 3.23 15.13
C SER A 313 -8.60 3.45 14.34
N ALA A 314 -8.54 4.29 13.32
CA ALA A 314 -9.67 4.71 12.48
C ALA A 314 -9.49 4.29 11.00
N CYS A 315 -8.79 3.17 10.74
CA CYS A 315 -8.58 2.64 9.39
C CYS A 315 -8.41 1.12 9.43
N ASP A 316 -9.46 0.40 9.06
CA ASP A 316 -9.47 -1.06 8.92
C ASP A 316 -9.68 -1.51 7.47
N LEU A 317 -10.23 -0.64 6.62
CA LEU A 317 -10.45 -0.88 5.19
C LEU A 317 -10.16 0.40 4.42
N ILE A 318 -9.43 0.28 3.30
CA ILE A 318 -9.17 1.39 2.38
C ILE A 318 -9.86 1.10 1.05
N ILE A 319 -10.60 2.08 0.52
CA ILE A 319 -11.24 2.02 -0.81
C ILE A 319 -10.75 3.20 -1.65
N ILE A 320 -10.26 2.93 -2.87
CA ILE A 320 -9.75 3.94 -3.81
C ILE A 320 -10.59 3.90 -5.09
N ASP A 321 -11.37 4.96 -5.37
CA ASP A 321 -12.21 5.09 -6.57
C ASP A 321 -11.74 6.28 -7.42
N TYR A 322 -11.06 6.13 -8.51
CA TYR A 322 -10.49 4.97 -9.14
C TYR A 322 -9.05 5.30 -9.61
N LEU A 323 -8.21 4.31 -9.70
CA LEU A 323 -6.77 4.40 -9.85
C LEU A 323 -6.28 5.25 -11.04
N GLN A 324 -7.00 5.21 -12.17
CA GLN A 324 -6.56 5.91 -13.40
C GLN A 324 -6.69 7.44 -13.33
N LEU A 325 -7.25 8.00 -12.24
CA LEU A 325 -7.32 9.44 -11.98
C LEU A 325 -6.30 9.91 -10.93
N CYS A 326 -5.58 8.98 -10.26
CA CYS A 326 -4.52 9.37 -9.33
C CYS A 326 -3.45 10.17 -10.05
N ASP A 327 -3.20 11.37 -9.56
CA ASP A 327 -2.14 12.23 -10.11
C ASP A 327 -0.76 11.68 -9.71
N MET A 328 0.00 11.26 -10.73
CA MET A 328 1.33 10.72 -10.55
C MET A 328 2.37 11.80 -10.83
N ASN A 329 2.46 12.78 -9.93
CA ASN A 329 3.37 13.92 -10.01
C ASN A 329 4.84 13.45 -9.97
N THR A 330 5.34 12.89 -11.07
CA THR A 330 6.71 12.35 -11.18
C THR A 330 7.64 13.21 -12.04
N GLY A 331 7.26 14.45 -12.38
CA GLY A 331 8.13 15.39 -13.10
C GLY A 331 8.66 14.93 -14.48
N GLN A 332 8.33 13.73 -14.94
CA GLN A 332 8.77 13.17 -16.22
C GLN A 332 7.67 13.24 -17.29
N LYS A 333 7.88 14.09 -18.29
CA LYS A 333 6.93 14.42 -19.37
C LYS A 333 6.55 13.29 -20.36
N ASN A 334 7.07 12.07 -20.26
CA ASN A 334 6.92 11.01 -21.29
C ASN A 334 6.67 9.61 -20.69
N ARG A 335 5.86 9.45 -19.65
CA ARG A 335 5.49 8.10 -19.19
C ARG A 335 4.22 7.61 -19.89
N ASN A 336 4.23 6.29 -20.19
CA ASN A 336 3.06 5.60 -20.72
C ASN A 336 2.07 5.36 -19.57
N ARG A 337 0.77 5.60 -19.78
CA ARG A 337 -0.32 5.43 -18.81
C ARG A 337 -0.32 4.06 -18.13
N GLU A 338 0.10 3.02 -18.82
CA GLU A 338 0.29 1.67 -18.29
C GLU A 338 1.30 1.61 -17.14
N GLN A 339 2.40 2.36 -17.24
CA GLN A 339 3.45 2.43 -16.23
C GLN A 339 2.96 3.17 -14.98
N GLU A 340 2.14 4.20 -15.15
CA GLU A 340 1.54 4.96 -14.03
C GLU A 340 0.59 4.07 -13.23
N VAL A 341 -0.29 3.35 -13.93
CA VAL A 341 -1.21 2.39 -13.31
C VAL A 341 -0.43 1.29 -12.58
N ALA A 342 0.64 0.76 -13.19
CA ALA A 342 1.49 -0.25 -12.58
C ALA A 342 2.15 0.25 -11.28
N GLN A 343 2.69 1.47 -11.29
CA GLN A 343 3.31 2.06 -10.12
C GLN A 343 2.30 2.30 -8.98
N ALA A 344 1.11 2.81 -9.31
CA ALA A 344 0.06 3.05 -8.34
C ALA A 344 -0.45 1.74 -7.72
N THR A 345 -0.65 0.70 -8.54
CA THR A 345 -1.06 -0.63 -8.06
C THR A 345 -0.03 -1.21 -7.10
N ARG A 346 1.26 -1.09 -7.45
CA ARG A 346 2.35 -1.55 -6.58
C ARG A 346 2.39 -0.77 -5.26
N LYS A 347 2.22 0.57 -5.29
CA LYS A 347 2.12 1.40 -4.07
C LYS A 347 0.91 0.99 -3.22
N ALA A 348 -0.24 0.71 -3.83
CA ALA A 348 -1.44 0.23 -3.14
C ALA A 348 -1.21 -1.14 -2.48
N LYS A 349 -0.49 -2.07 -3.14
CA LYS A 349 -0.12 -3.36 -2.55
C LYS A 349 0.84 -3.21 -1.37
N LEU A 350 1.82 -2.33 -1.49
CA LEU A 350 2.75 -2.03 -0.39
C LEU A 350 2.00 -1.41 0.79
N LEU A 351 1.06 -0.50 0.55
CA LEU A 351 0.21 0.11 1.57
C LEU A 351 -0.62 -0.94 2.32
N ALA A 352 -1.23 -1.89 1.60
CA ALA A 352 -2.00 -2.98 2.22
C ALA A 352 -1.13 -3.79 3.20
N LYS A 353 0.08 -4.15 2.79
CA LYS A 353 1.04 -4.89 3.63
C LYS A 353 1.52 -4.07 4.82
N GLU A 354 1.89 -2.81 4.59
CA GLU A 354 2.43 -1.90 5.60
C GLU A 354 1.45 -1.65 6.75
N LEU A 355 0.19 -1.34 6.40
CA LEU A 355 -0.84 -1.06 7.41
C LEU A 355 -1.56 -2.31 7.91
N ASN A 356 -1.30 -3.46 7.30
CA ASN A 356 -2.01 -4.73 7.54
C ASN A 356 -3.54 -4.55 7.50
N VAL A 357 -4.02 -3.94 6.39
CA VAL A 357 -5.45 -3.73 6.12
C VAL A 357 -5.78 -4.12 4.67
N PRO A 358 -7.02 -4.57 4.36
CA PRO A 358 -7.43 -4.73 2.97
C PRO A 358 -7.50 -3.39 2.25
N VAL A 359 -6.97 -3.37 1.01
CA VAL A 359 -7.08 -2.23 0.11
C VAL A 359 -7.91 -2.63 -1.09
N VAL A 360 -9.05 -1.98 -1.27
CA VAL A 360 -9.95 -2.17 -2.43
C VAL A 360 -9.65 -1.10 -3.46
N LEU A 361 -9.22 -1.53 -4.63
CA LEU A 361 -8.87 -0.67 -5.74
C LEU A 361 -9.91 -0.81 -6.85
N LEU A 362 -10.58 0.28 -7.22
CA LEU A 362 -11.56 0.26 -8.28
C LEU A 362 -10.88 0.53 -9.65
N CYS A 363 -11.21 -0.28 -10.65
CA CYS A 363 -10.61 -0.25 -11.97
C CYS A 363 -11.68 -0.25 -13.07
N GLN A 364 -11.35 0.29 -14.23
CA GLN A 364 -12.23 0.26 -15.39
C GLN A 364 -11.76 -0.81 -16.39
N LEU A 365 -12.69 -1.58 -16.94
CA LEU A 365 -12.41 -2.58 -17.96
C LEU A 365 -12.37 -1.95 -19.38
N ASN A 366 -11.53 -2.52 -20.24
CA ASN A 366 -11.46 -2.19 -21.67
C ASN A 366 -12.76 -2.45 -22.41
N ARG A 367 -12.96 -1.74 -23.55
CA ARG A 367 -14.14 -1.90 -24.40
C ARG A 367 -14.23 -3.24 -25.13
N GLU A 368 -13.15 -3.99 -25.22
CA GLU A 368 -13.09 -5.29 -25.91
C GLU A 368 -14.05 -6.33 -25.34
N SER A 369 -14.45 -6.19 -24.08
CA SER A 369 -15.46 -7.07 -23.45
C SER A 369 -16.84 -6.97 -24.12
N GLU A 370 -17.18 -5.86 -24.81
CA GLU A 370 -18.46 -5.67 -25.47
C GLU A 370 -18.60 -6.46 -26.80
N GLY A 371 -17.46 -6.84 -27.40
CA GLY A 371 -17.45 -7.58 -28.67
C GLY A 371 -17.83 -9.06 -28.56
N ARG A 372 -18.01 -9.58 -27.35
CA ARG A 372 -18.34 -11.00 -27.11
C ARG A 372 -19.85 -11.22 -26.89
N PRO A 373 -20.37 -12.39 -27.28
CA PRO A 373 -21.75 -12.74 -27.00
C PRO A 373 -22.05 -12.72 -25.50
N GLY A 374 -22.89 -11.75 -25.07
CA GLY A 374 -23.26 -11.59 -23.65
C GLY A 374 -22.37 -10.64 -22.85
N GLY A 375 -21.28 -10.10 -23.40
CA GLY A 375 -20.46 -9.06 -22.76
C GLY A 375 -19.87 -9.44 -21.40
N ARG A 376 -19.71 -10.74 -21.10
CA ARG A 376 -19.17 -11.23 -19.83
C ARG A 376 -17.69 -10.86 -19.71
N PRO A 377 -17.28 -10.19 -18.64
CA PRO A 377 -15.90 -9.80 -18.43
C PRO A 377 -15.04 -11.02 -18.05
N GLU A 378 -13.80 -11.00 -18.49
CA GLU A 378 -12.76 -11.96 -18.14
C GLU A 378 -11.47 -11.21 -17.76
N LEU A 379 -10.53 -11.90 -17.11
CA LEU A 379 -9.33 -11.31 -16.53
C LEU A 379 -8.48 -10.53 -17.54
N PHE A 380 -8.36 -11.03 -18.77
CA PHE A 380 -7.58 -10.37 -19.82
C PHE A 380 -8.16 -9.01 -20.29
N HIS A 381 -9.42 -8.67 -19.95
CA HIS A 381 -9.98 -7.34 -20.21
C HIS A 381 -9.39 -6.23 -19.30
N LEU A 382 -8.56 -6.62 -18.32
CA LEU A 382 -7.69 -5.72 -17.56
C LEU A 382 -6.39 -5.36 -18.30
N ARG A 383 -6.25 -5.71 -19.57
CA ARG A 383 -5.01 -5.76 -20.37
C ARG A 383 -4.23 -4.43 -20.48
N GLU A 384 -4.88 -3.26 -20.37
CA GLU A 384 -4.18 -1.97 -20.20
C GLU A 384 -3.61 -1.78 -18.77
N SER A 385 -3.80 -2.77 -17.92
CA SER A 385 -3.41 -2.77 -16.51
C SER A 385 -2.91 -4.14 -16.10
N GLY A 386 -2.04 -4.77 -16.92
CA GLY A 386 -1.44 -6.09 -16.64
C GLY A 386 -0.76 -6.16 -15.26
N ALA A 387 -0.29 -5.02 -14.76
CA ALA A 387 0.22 -4.90 -13.41
C ALA A 387 -0.86 -5.15 -12.33
N ILE A 388 -2.12 -4.73 -12.55
CA ILE A 388 -3.21 -5.00 -11.60
C ILE A 388 -3.44 -6.50 -11.48
N GLU A 389 -3.42 -7.21 -12.62
CA GLU A 389 -3.54 -8.65 -12.62
C GLU A 389 -2.39 -9.33 -11.87
N GLN A 390 -1.16 -8.83 -11.99
CA GLN A 390 0.01 -9.43 -11.32
C GLN A 390 0.04 -9.13 -9.82
N ASP A 391 -0.18 -7.87 -9.43
CA ASP A 391 0.03 -7.39 -8.06
C ASP A 391 -1.17 -7.64 -7.13
N ALA A 392 -2.41 -7.64 -7.66
CA ALA A 392 -3.60 -7.90 -6.86
C ALA A 392 -3.64 -9.35 -6.36
N ASP A 393 -4.04 -9.53 -5.12
CA ASP A 393 -4.25 -10.86 -4.51
C ASP A 393 -5.61 -11.43 -4.92
N VAL A 394 -6.63 -10.55 -5.01
CA VAL A 394 -7.98 -10.90 -5.45
C VAL A 394 -8.39 -9.96 -6.57
N VAL A 395 -8.98 -10.50 -7.64
CA VAL A 395 -9.58 -9.74 -8.74
C VAL A 395 -11.04 -10.11 -8.87
N MET A 396 -11.91 -9.12 -8.69
CA MET A 396 -13.35 -9.26 -8.81
C MET A 396 -13.84 -8.48 -10.03
N LEU A 397 -14.56 -9.14 -10.92
CA LEU A 397 -15.15 -8.52 -12.09
C LEU A 397 -16.66 -8.43 -11.88
N LEU A 398 -17.20 -7.21 -11.93
CA LEU A 398 -18.65 -7.01 -11.79
C LEU A 398 -19.32 -7.16 -13.16
N TYR A 399 -20.40 -7.91 -13.18
CA TYR A 399 -21.17 -8.19 -14.36
C TYR A 399 -22.68 -8.12 -14.08
N ARG A 400 -23.42 -7.54 -15.02
CA ARG A 400 -24.89 -7.46 -15.00
C ARG A 400 -25.40 -7.98 -16.34
N PRO A 401 -25.84 -9.25 -16.42
CA PRO A 401 -26.25 -9.85 -17.69
C PRO A 401 -27.46 -9.18 -18.34
N ALA A 402 -28.33 -8.52 -17.58
CA ALA A 402 -29.42 -7.72 -18.10
C ALA A 402 -28.96 -6.56 -19.02
N LEU A 403 -27.79 -5.95 -18.76
CA LEU A 403 -27.23 -4.90 -19.62
C LEU A 403 -26.80 -5.43 -20.98
N ALA A 404 -26.46 -6.72 -21.06
CA ALA A 404 -26.16 -7.41 -22.29
C ALA A 404 -27.44 -7.97 -22.99
N ARG A 405 -28.63 -7.53 -22.55
CA ARG A 405 -29.93 -7.96 -23.06
C ARG A 405 -30.18 -9.47 -22.99
N LEU A 406 -29.55 -10.14 -22.06
CA LEU A 406 -29.80 -11.53 -21.76
C LEU A 406 -31.03 -11.62 -20.83
N THR A 407 -31.91 -12.57 -21.08
CA THR A 407 -33.04 -12.87 -20.19
C THR A 407 -32.69 -13.87 -19.11
N THR A 408 -31.65 -14.69 -19.38
CA THR A 408 -31.16 -15.73 -18.47
C THR A 408 -29.63 -15.69 -18.48
N ASP A 409 -29.03 -15.77 -17.31
CA ASP A 409 -27.58 -15.89 -17.20
C ASP A 409 -27.13 -17.26 -17.70
N ARG A 410 -26.07 -17.30 -18.51
CA ARG A 410 -25.65 -18.52 -19.22
C ARG A 410 -25.06 -19.58 -18.32
N GLU A 411 -24.42 -19.17 -17.21
CA GLU A 411 -23.73 -20.10 -16.32
C GLU A 411 -24.66 -20.63 -15.22
N SER A 412 -25.41 -19.75 -14.57
CA SER A 412 -26.29 -20.13 -13.47
C SER A 412 -27.69 -20.55 -13.92
N GLY A 413 -28.13 -20.13 -15.12
CA GLY A 413 -29.52 -20.29 -15.55
C GLY A 413 -30.49 -19.37 -14.84
N TYR A 414 -30.01 -18.39 -14.06
CA TYR A 414 -30.86 -17.46 -13.30
C TYR A 414 -31.45 -16.37 -14.19
N PRO A 415 -32.69 -15.91 -13.90
CA PRO A 415 -33.27 -14.72 -14.54
C PRO A 415 -32.35 -13.51 -14.32
N THR A 416 -32.17 -12.69 -15.36
CA THR A 416 -31.19 -11.59 -15.31
C THR A 416 -31.74 -10.30 -14.75
N GLU A 417 -33.07 -10.17 -14.57
CA GLU A 417 -33.68 -8.98 -13.99
C GLU A 417 -33.29 -8.83 -12.51
N GLY A 418 -32.67 -7.71 -12.17
CA GLY A 418 -32.14 -7.46 -10.82
C GLY A 418 -30.95 -8.35 -10.41
N LEU A 419 -30.39 -9.15 -11.32
CA LEU A 419 -29.25 -10.00 -11.06
C LEU A 419 -27.94 -9.28 -11.31
N GLY A 420 -27.07 -9.27 -10.31
CA GLY A 420 -25.66 -8.92 -10.42
C GLY A 420 -24.76 -10.12 -10.12
N VAL A 421 -23.61 -10.16 -10.73
CA VAL A 421 -22.61 -11.22 -10.56
C VAL A 421 -21.26 -10.59 -10.20
N VAL A 422 -20.64 -11.08 -9.13
CA VAL A 422 -19.24 -10.84 -8.80
C VAL A 422 -18.47 -12.06 -9.24
N ILE A 423 -17.70 -11.92 -10.29
CA ILE A 423 -16.81 -12.96 -10.79
C ILE A 423 -15.48 -12.81 -10.07
N VAL A 424 -15.16 -13.71 -9.15
CA VAL A 424 -13.83 -13.82 -8.54
C VAL A 424 -12.92 -14.48 -9.56
N ALA A 425 -12.27 -13.66 -10.39
CA ALA A 425 -11.48 -14.12 -11.53
C ALA A 425 -10.05 -14.53 -11.14
N LYS A 426 -9.56 -14.00 -10.02
CA LYS A 426 -8.26 -14.36 -9.41
C LYS A 426 -8.39 -14.31 -7.90
N GLN A 427 -7.82 -15.31 -7.22
CA GLN A 427 -7.62 -15.32 -5.77
C GLN A 427 -6.37 -16.13 -5.45
N ARG A 428 -5.40 -15.51 -4.73
CA ARG A 428 -4.13 -16.21 -4.41
C ARG A 428 -4.30 -17.30 -3.38
N ASN A 429 -5.20 -17.10 -2.41
CA ASN A 429 -5.36 -17.95 -1.24
C ASN A 429 -6.70 -18.69 -1.20
N GLY A 430 -7.42 -18.80 -2.34
CA GLY A 430 -8.73 -19.42 -2.38
C GLY A 430 -9.19 -19.78 -3.79
N GLU A 431 -10.47 -20.11 -3.91
CA GLU A 431 -11.10 -20.56 -5.14
C GLU A 431 -11.61 -19.38 -5.98
N THR A 432 -11.60 -19.54 -7.30
CA THR A 432 -12.27 -18.63 -8.24
C THR A 432 -13.70 -19.11 -8.50
N GLY A 433 -14.59 -18.18 -8.86
CA GLY A 433 -15.99 -18.55 -9.11
C GLY A 433 -16.89 -17.33 -9.20
N ASN A 434 -18.20 -17.56 -9.07
CA ASN A 434 -19.22 -16.52 -9.17
C ASN A 434 -20.01 -16.41 -7.86
N ALA A 435 -20.12 -15.18 -7.36
CA ALA A 435 -21.04 -14.84 -6.29
C ALA A 435 -22.18 -13.98 -6.88
N TYR A 436 -23.41 -14.33 -6.53
CA TYR A 436 -24.60 -13.68 -7.08
C TYR A 436 -25.18 -12.72 -6.06
N PHE A 437 -25.68 -11.58 -6.55
CA PHE A 437 -26.36 -10.60 -5.70
C PHE A 437 -27.60 -10.03 -6.40
N SER A 438 -28.58 -9.62 -5.61
CA SER A 438 -29.76 -8.89 -6.07
C SER A 438 -29.51 -7.38 -6.01
N HIS A 439 -30.05 -6.66 -6.99
CA HIS A 439 -30.02 -5.20 -6.97
C HIS A 439 -31.32 -4.59 -7.51
N ASN A 440 -31.69 -3.40 -7.00
CA ASN A 440 -32.74 -2.62 -7.58
C ASN A 440 -32.29 -1.90 -8.87
N PRO A 441 -33.22 -1.38 -9.73
CA PRO A 441 -32.84 -0.73 -10.99
C PRO A 441 -31.88 0.45 -10.84
N SER A 442 -31.92 1.18 -9.73
CA SER A 442 -31.04 2.32 -9.43
C SER A 442 -29.69 1.94 -8.82
N LEU A 443 -29.46 0.65 -8.54
CA LEU A 443 -28.25 0.16 -7.82
C LEU A 443 -28.03 0.82 -6.44
N THR A 444 -29.07 1.29 -5.82
CA THR A 444 -28.99 1.82 -4.46
C THR A 444 -29.05 0.71 -3.42
N LYS A 445 -29.73 -0.42 -3.71
CA LYS A 445 -29.83 -1.57 -2.82
C LYS A 445 -29.13 -2.78 -3.43
N ILE A 446 -28.23 -3.37 -2.68
CA ILE A 446 -27.49 -4.61 -3.00
C ILE A 446 -27.72 -5.57 -1.84
N THR A 447 -28.19 -6.78 -2.13
CA THR A 447 -28.49 -7.82 -1.14
C THR A 447 -28.13 -9.20 -1.68
N ASP A 448 -28.13 -10.20 -0.83
CA ASP A 448 -27.98 -11.60 -1.26
C ASP A 448 -28.99 -11.98 -2.34
N TYR A 449 -28.57 -12.77 -3.29
CA TYR A 449 -29.43 -13.32 -4.31
C TYR A 449 -30.12 -14.59 -3.80
N THR A 450 -31.43 -14.63 -3.92
CA THR A 450 -32.22 -15.83 -3.64
C THR A 450 -32.67 -16.45 -4.96
N PRO A 451 -32.13 -17.61 -5.36
CA PRO A 451 -32.51 -18.26 -6.61
C PRO A 451 -33.99 -18.65 -6.62
N PRO A 452 -34.72 -18.49 -7.75
CA PRO A 452 -36.09 -18.99 -7.89
C PRO A 452 -36.16 -20.49 -7.68
N LEU A 453 -37.21 -20.94 -6.99
CA LEU A 453 -37.38 -22.36 -6.63
C LEU A 453 -37.40 -23.29 -7.85
N GLU A 454 -37.94 -22.82 -8.98
CA GLU A 454 -37.97 -23.55 -10.25
C GLU A 454 -36.59 -23.88 -10.81
N VAL A 455 -35.64 -22.97 -10.61
CA VAL A 455 -34.27 -23.17 -11.08
C VAL A 455 -33.54 -24.13 -10.18
N LEU A 456 -33.72 -24.03 -8.85
CA LEU A 456 -33.15 -24.97 -7.88
C LEU A 456 -33.65 -26.39 -8.11
N LEU A 457 -34.94 -26.57 -8.41
CA LEU A 457 -35.51 -27.88 -8.73
C LEU A 457 -35.00 -28.48 -10.05
N LYS A 458 -34.59 -27.66 -11.01
CA LYS A 458 -33.96 -28.12 -12.26
C LYS A 458 -32.48 -28.51 -12.08
N GLN A 459 -31.78 -27.89 -11.17
CA GLN A 459 -30.38 -28.18 -10.86
C GLN A 459 -30.22 -29.42 -9.95
N ALA A 460 -31.26 -29.78 -9.22
CA ALA A 460 -31.30 -30.95 -8.35
C ALA A 460 -31.68 -32.26 -9.08
N LYS A 461 -32.01 -32.20 -10.37
CA LYS A 461 -32.27 -33.31 -11.26
C LYS A 461 -31.08 -33.61 -12.19
#